data_06f810d31c4323a027f68bed21ebac04
#
_entry.id   06f810d31c4323a027f68bed21ebac04
#
_cell.length_a   1.000
_cell.length_b   1.000
_cell.length_c   1.000
_cell.angle_alpha   90.00
_cell.angle_beta   90.00
_cell.angle_gamma   90.00
#
_symmetry.space_group_name_H-M   'P 1'
#
loop_
_entity.id
_entity.type
_entity.pdbx_description
1 polymer ?
#
loop_
_entity_poly.entity_id
_entity_poly.type
_entity_poly.pdbx_seq_one_letter_code
_entity_poly.pdbx_strand_id
1 'polypeptide(L)'
;GVEIIVSYLPVGSDMVTAFWAQICLDTHTAFVNCIPSFIASDEVWAKKFSEKNIPVIGDDIKGQVGATIVHRTLAKLCSDRGTKIEKTYQINVGGNTDFLNMKEQDRLASKRISKTESVQSQLAERLADDQIYVGPSDFIPFLGNTKLMFMRIEGRQWANIPYNMEVRLEVDDKANSAGIVVDAIRLAKIALDRGIGGPIIPASAYLMKHPIKQMSDVQAKVDCEKFVEGE
;
A
#
# COMPACT_ATOMS: atom_id res chain seq x y z
N GLY A 1 -28.46 5.95 -5.64
CA GLY A 1 -27.95 4.85 -4.79
C GLY A 1 -26.47 5.08 -4.48
N VAL A 2 -25.88 4.22 -3.68
CA VAL A 2 -24.42 4.23 -3.42
C VAL A 2 -23.74 3.56 -4.63
N GLU A 3 -22.75 4.21 -5.20
CA GLU A 3 -22.01 3.69 -6.35
C GLU A 3 -20.67 3.08 -5.95
N ILE A 4 -20.06 3.56 -4.85
CA ILE A 4 -18.73 3.15 -4.40
C ILE A 4 -18.75 3.00 -2.89
N ILE A 5 -18.24 1.88 -2.38
CA ILE A 5 -17.99 1.63 -0.95
C ILE A 5 -16.48 1.68 -0.71
N VAL A 6 -16.08 2.44 0.33
CA VAL A 6 -14.69 2.55 0.76
C VAL A 6 -14.53 1.87 2.11
N SER A 7 -13.61 0.93 2.21
CA SER A 7 -13.32 0.21 3.46
C SER A 7 -12.13 0.83 4.18
N TYR A 8 -12.37 1.33 5.40
CA TYR A 8 -11.38 1.77 6.38
C TYR A 8 -11.57 1.03 7.71
N LEU A 9 -11.93 -0.24 7.65
CA LEU A 9 -12.11 -1.08 8.82
C LEU A 9 -10.78 -1.24 9.60
N PRO A 10 -10.83 -1.54 10.89
CA PRO A 10 -9.62 -1.86 11.65
C PRO A 10 -8.85 -3.03 11.05
N VAL A 11 -7.52 -3.00 11.18
CA VAL A 11 -6.66 -4.12 10.77
C VAL A 11 -7.09 -5.42 11.44
N GLY A 12 -7.12 -6.53 10.69
CA GLY A 12 -7.60 -7.84 11.13
C GLY A 12 -9.11 -8.05 10.98
N SER A 13 -9.81 -7.13 10.28
CA SER A 13 -11.25 -7.25 9.99
C SER A 13 -11.53 -8.05 8.69
N ASP A 14 -10.78 -9.14 8.44
CA ASP A 14 -10.83 -9.86 7.16
C ASP A 14 -12.22 -10.41 6.83
N MET A 15 -12.90 -11.01 7.80
CA MET A 15 -14.26 -11.54 7.61
C MET A 15 -15.27 -10.42 7.28
N VAL A 16 -15.16 -9.28 7.96
CA VAL A 16 -16.06 -8.12 7.73
C VAL A 16 -15.77 -7.48 6.39
N THR A 17 -14.48 -7.42 6.00
CA THR A 17 -14.07 -6.91 4.69
C THR A 17 -14.59 -7.80 3.56
N ALA A 18 -14.48 -9.12 3.71
CA ALA A 18 -15.04 -10.08 2.76
C ALA A 18 -16.57 -9.99 2.67
N PHE A 19 -17.26 -9.77 3.80
CA PHE A 19 -18.70 -9.51 3.83
C PHE A 19 -19.07 -8.27 3.00
N TRP A 20 -18.38 -7.14 3.20
CA TRP A 20 -18.63 -5.93 2.42
C TRP A 20 -18.26 -6.08 0.93
N ALA A 21 -17.19 -6.79 0.61
CA ALA A 21 -16.85 -7.12 -0.76
C ALA A 21 -17.96 -7.94 -1.44
N GLN A 22 -18.56 -8.91 -0.71
CA GLN A 22 -19.70 -9.67 -1.22
C GLN A 22 -20.94 -8.79 -1.42
N ILE A 23 -21.25 -7.89 -0.49
CA ILE A 23 -22.34 -6.91 -0.65
C ILE A 23 -22.11 -6.05 -1.90
N CYS A 24 -20.88 -5.59 -2.14
CA CYS A 24 -20.55 -4.84 -3.36
C CYS A 24 -20.85 -5.64 -4.63
N LEU A 25 -20.50 -6.93 -4.66
CA LEU A 25 -20.81 -7.83 -5.77
C LEU A 25 -22.31 -8.03 -5.96
N ASP A 26 -23.09 -8.10 -4.89
CA ASP A 26 -24.53 -8.36 -4.94
C ASP A 26 -25.34 -7.10 -5.30
N THR A 27 -24.81 -5.93 -4.97
CA THR A 27 -25.46 -4.64 -5.26
C THR A 27 -24.89 -3.90 -6.46
N HIS A 28 -23.95 -4.49 -7.20
CA HIS A 28 -23.24 -3.87 -8.33
C HIS A 28 -22.57 -2.53 -7.94
N THR A 29 -21.93 -2.49 -6.78
CA THR A 29 -21.25 -1.33 -6.22
C THR A 29 -19.74 -1.51 -6.30
N ALA A 30 -18.98 -0.50 -6.73
CA ALA A 30 -17.53 -0.56 -6.75
C ALA A 30 -16.95 -0.62 -5.33
N PHE A 31 -15.81 -1.26 -5.16
CA PHE A 31 -15.17 -1.42 -3.86
C PHE A 31 -13.75 -0.86 -3.84
N VAL A 32 -13.46 0.02 -2.87
CA VAL A 32 -12.12 0.55 -2.61
C VAL A 32 -11.68 0.05 -1.24
N ASN A 33 -10.69 -0.85 -1.22
CA ASN A 33 -10.20 -1.46 0.01
C ASN A 33 -8.91 -0.79 0.49
N CYS A 34 -9.01 0.02 1.55
CA CYS A 34 -7.89 0.78 2.10
C CYS A 34 -7.12 0.04 3.21
N ILE A 35 -7.54 -1.17 3.57
CA ILE A 35 -6.92 -1.94 4.66
C ILE A 35 -6.17 -3.18 4.12
N PRO A 36 -5.26 -3.79 4.90
CA PRO A 36 -4.49 -4.95 4.47
C PRO A 36 -5.27 -6.28 4.61
N SER A 37 -6.54 -6.29 4.23
CA SER A 37 -7.35 -7.49 3.99
C SER A 37 -7.40 -7.73 2.49
N PHE A 38 -6.88 -8.84 2.00
CA PHE A 38 -6.64 -9.02 0.58
C PHE A 38 -7.92 -9.38 -0.18
N ILE A 39 -8.44 -8.40 -0.92
CA ILE A 39 -9.61 -8.53 -1.79
C ILE A 39 -9.21 -8.28 -3.26
N ALA A 40 -8.72 -7.08 -3.58
CA ALA A 40 -8.35 -6.74 -4.95
C ALA A 40 -7.14 -7.52 -5.45
N SER A 41 -6.25 -7.93 -4.54
CA SER A 41 -5.04 -8.71 -4.82
C SER A 41 -5.23 -10.23 -4.71
N ASP A 42 -6.36 -10.70 -4.19
CA ASP A 42 -6.71 -12.11 -4.14
C ASP A 42 -7.34 -12.56 -5.47
N GLU A 43 -6.81 -13.61 -6.08
CA GLU A 43 -7.23 -14.07 -7.41
C GLU A 43 -8.70 -14.50 -7.46
N VAL A 44 -9.22 -15.08 -6.37
CA VAL A 44 -10.62 -15.55 -6.32
C VAL A 44 -11.58 -14.35 -6.29
N TRP A 45 -11.28 -13.36 -5.45
CA TRP A 45 -12.06 -12.13 -5.39
C TRP A 45 -11.92 -11.30 -6.67
N ALA A 46 -10.71 -11.13 -7.17
CA ALA A 46 -10.43 -10.43 -8.42
C ALA A 46 -11.25 -10.99 -9.58
N LYS A 47 -11.32 -12.33 -9.68
CA LYS A 47 -12.14 -13.02 -10.67
C LYS A 47 -13.62 -12.73 -10.50
N LYS A 48 -14.18 -12.79 -9.29
CA LYS A 48 -15.60 -12.48 -9.01
C LYS A 48 -15.96 -11.06 -9.44
N PHE A 49 -15.10 -10.07 -9.12
CA PHE A 49 -15.30 -8.68 -9.53
C PHE A 49 -15.24 -8.52 -11.06
N SER A 50 -14.32 -9.22 -11.72
CA SER A 50 -14.20 -9.21 -13.18
C SER A 50 -15.42 -9.85 -13.85
N GLU A 51 -15.89 -11.01 -13.38
CA GLU A 51 -17.06 -11.71 -13.92
C GLU A 51 -18.35 -10.88 -13.82
N LYS A 52 -18.48 -10.10 -12.74
CA LYS A 52 -19.63 -9.20 -12.55
C LYS A 52 -19.44 -7.81 -13.18
N ASN A 53 -18.28 -7.56 -13.77
CA ASN A 53 -17.90 -6.28 -14.37
C ASN A 53 -18.00 -5.10 -13.35
N ILE A 54 -17.54 -5.32 -12.11
CA ILE A 54 -17.57 -4.34 -11.04
C ILE A 54 -16.13 -3.94 -10.71
N PRO A 55 -15.77 -2.62 -10.67
CA PRO A 55 -14.42 -2.21 -10.34
C PRO A 55 -14.07 -2.48 -8.88
N VAL A 56 -12.82 -2.91 -8.65
CA VAL A 56 -12.22 -2.99 -7.32
C VAL A 56 -10.82 -2.39 -7.31
N ILE A 57 -10.50 -1.59 -6.30
CA ILE A 57 -9.19 -0.99 -6.07
C ILE A 57 -8.74 -1.37 -4.66
N GLY A 58 -7.55 -1.92 -4.51
CA GLY A 58 -6.97 -2.40 -3.24
C GLY A 58 -5.58 -2.98 -3.45
N ASP A 59 -4.92 -3.41 -2.42
CA ASP A 59 -5.26 -3.39 -1.00
C ASP A 59 -4.20 -2.61 -0.22
N ASP A 60 -4.54 -2.15 0.99
CA ASP A 60 -3.68 -1.38 1.90
C ASP A 60 -3.20 -0.04 1.31
N ILE A 61 -3.94 1.02 1.58
CA ILE A 61 -3.70 2.36 1.02
C ILE A 61 -2.32 2.92 1.36
N LYS A 62 -1.68 3.57 0.37
CA LYS A 62 -0.47 4.38 0.56
C LYS A 62 -0.84 5.76 1.14
N GLY A 63 0.15 6.47 1.71
CA GLY A 63 0.05 7.91 1.94
C GLY A 63 0.64 8.69 0.77
N GLN A 64 0.37 10.00 0.69
CA GLN A 64 0.98 10.86 -0.34
C GLN A 64 2.50 10.93 -0.20
N VAL A 65 2.98 11.31 1.00
CA VAL A 65 4.40 11.24 1.39
C VAL A 65 4.45 10.40 2.66
N GLY A 66 4.36 9.09 2.50
CA GLY A 66 4.35 8.16 3.63
C GLY A 66 5.62 7.33 3.73
N ALA A 67 5.77 6.67 4.86
CA ALA A 67 6.94 5.83 5.16
C ALA A 67 7.23 4.81 4.04
N THR A 68 6.20 4.14 3.53
CA THR A 68 6.35 3.16 2.45
C THR A 68 6.83 3.81 1.15
N ILE A 69 6.27 4.97 0.76
CA ILE A 69 6.67 5.67 -0.46
C ILE A 69 8.12 6.13 -0.36
N VAL A 70 8.52 6.74 0.76
CA VAL A 70 9.91 7.18 0.96
C VAL A 70 10.87 5.99 0.89
N HIS A 71 10.55 4.88 1.57
CA HIS A 71 11.39 3.69 1.57
C HIS A 71 11.52 3.08 0.16
N ARG A 72 10.40 2.90 -0.55
CA ARG A 72 10.38 2.39 -1.93
C ARG A 72 11.22 3.28 -2.86
N THR A 73 11.02 4.59 -2.78
CA THR A 73 11.73 5.56 -3.64
C THR A 73 13.24 5.51 -3.41
N LEU A 74 13.67 5.45 -2.16
CA LEU A 74 15.10 5.38 -1.84
C LEU A 74 15.71 4.01 -2.17
N ALA A 75 14.98 2.93 -1.98
CA ALA A 75 15.39 1.59 -2.42
C ALA A 75 15.55 1.55 -3.96
N LYS A 76 14.59 2.12 -4.69
CA LYS A 76 14.66 2.24 -6.16
C LYS A 76 15.83 3.12 -6.60
N LEU A 77 16.05 4.27 -5.92
CA LEU A 77 17.19 5.14 -6.18
C LEU A 77 18.51 4.36 -6.06
N CYS A 78 18.69 3.59 -5.00
CA CYS A 78 19.87 2.77 -4.79
C CYS A 78 20.06 1.77 -5.95
N SER A 79 18.98 1.06 -6.32
CA SER A 79 19.00 0.12 -7.44
C SER A 79 19.35 0.80 -8.76
N ASP A 80 18.75 1.95 -9.09
CA ASP A 80 18.97 2.71 -10.32
C ASP A 80 20.38 3.29 -10.40
N ARG A 81 20.99 3.57 -9.26
CA ARG A 81 22.38 4.05 -9.19
C ARG A 81 23.41 2.93 -9.13
N GLY A 82 22.98 1.67 -9.22
CA GLY A 82 23.85 0.50 -9.24
C GLY A 82 24.53 0.21 -7.90
N THR A 83 23.95 0.64 -6.79
CA THR A 83 24.41 0.28 -5.45
C THR A 83 23.66 -0.96 -4.97
N LYS A 84 24.32 -1.79 -4.18
CA LYS A 84 23.70 -2.98 -3.57
C LYS A 84 23.20 -2.62 -2.17
N ILE A 85 21.91 -2.84 -1.92
CA ILE A 85 21.36 -2.83 -0.56
C ILE A 85 21.61 -4.19 0.07
N GLU A 86 22.17 -4.22 1.26
CA GLU A 86 22.42 -5.43 2.04
C GLU A 86 21.41 -5.62 3.16
N LYS A 87 21.01 -4.52 3.80
CA LYS A 87 20.08 -4.53 4.92
C LYS A 87 19.23 -3.26 4.91
N THR A 88 18.01 -3.38 5.37
CA THR A 88 17.17 -2.22 5.61
C THR A 88 16.14 -2.47 6.69
N TYR A 89 15.85 -1.43 7.47
CA TYR A 89 14.70 -1.46 8.34
C TYR A 89 13.90 -0.17 8.25
N GLN A 90 12.61 -0.29 8.55
CA GLN A 90 11.71 0.82 8.77
C GLN A 90 10.89 0.54 10.01
N ILE A 91 10.98 1.40 10.99
CA ILE A 91 10.17 1.35 12.20
C ILE A 91 9.27 2.57 12.26
N ASN A 92 8.06 2.39 12.78
CA ASN A 92 7.06 3.45 12.85
C ASN A 92 6.53 3.55 14.27
N VAL A 93 6.32 4.76 14.74
CA VAL A 93 5.68 5.05 16.03
C VAL A 93 4.52 6.00 15.77
N GLY A 94 3.37 5.76 16.38
CA GLY A 94 2.20 6.63 16.23
C GLY A 94 1.31 6.59 17.46
N GLY A 95 0.34 7.51 17.51
CA GLY A 95 -0.53 7.67 18.67
C GLY A 95 -2.02 7.49 18.36
N ASN A 96 -2.39 7.11 17.11
CA ASN A 96 -3.78 6.89 16.74
C ASN A 96 -4.24 5.45 17.03
N THR A 97 -5.54 5.21 16.89
CA THR A 97 -6.17 3.91 17.16
C THR A 97 -5.64 2.77 16.30
N ASP A 98 -5.14 3.05 15.07
CA ASP A 98 -4.54 2.03 14.22
C ASP A 98 -3.27 1.46 14.87
N PHE A 99 -2.41 2.33 15.42
CA PHE A 99 -1.22 1.90 16.17
C PHE A 99 -1.57 1.16 17.46
N LEU A 100 -2.62 1.57 18.16
CA LEU A 100 -3.10 0.86 19.35
C LEU A 100 -3.58 -0.56 18.99
N ASN A 101 -4.38 -0.70 17.94
CA ASN A 101 -4.90 -1.98 17.48
C ASN A 101 -3.78 -2.92 16.98
N MET A 102 -2.68 -2.36 16.49
CA MET A 102 -1.53 -3.13 16.02
C MET A 102 -0.64 -3.70 17.14
N LYS A 103 -0.90 -3.38 18.42
CA LYS A 103 -0.23 -4.07 19.55
C LYS A 103 -0.62 -5.55 19.67
N GLU A 104 -1.78 -5.94 19.16
CA GLU A 104 -2.21 -7.33 19.11
C GLU A 104 -1.47 -8.04 17.96
N GLN A 105 -0.58 -8.96 18.29
CA GLN A 105 0.35 -9.61 17.33
C GLN A 105 -0.36 -10.35 16.20
N ASP A 106 -1.55 -10.90 16.45
CA ASP A 106 -2.31 -11.65 15.44
C ASP A 106 -2.80 -10.78 14.27
N ARG A 107 -2.84 -9.45 14.46
CA ARG A 107 -3.27 -8.48 13.44
C ARG A 107 -2.13 -7.93 12.58
N LEU A 108 -0.89 -8.33 12.85
CA LEU A 108 0.29 -7.76 12.19
C LEU A 108 0.71 -8.48 10.90
N ALA A 109 0.32 -9.74 10.73
CA ALA A 109 0.86 -10.59 9.66
C ALA A 109 0.61 -10.02 8.26
N SER A 110 -0.64 -9.71 7.90
CA SER A 110 -0.99 -9.16 6.58
C SER A 110 -0.36 -7.78 6.32
N LYS A 111 -0.33 -6.93 7.34
CA LYS A 111 0.25 -5.58 7.24
C LYS A 111 1.78 -5.61 7.10
N ARG A 112 2.44 -6.60 7.71
CA ARG A 112 3.88 -6.82 7.56
C ARG A 112 4.21 -7.32 6.15
N ILE A 113 3.42 -8.27 5.63
CA ILE A 113 3.57 -8.80 4.28
C ILE A 113 3.42 -7.66 3.26
N SER A 114 2.33 -6.89 3.31
CA SER A 114 2.08 -5.84 2.33
C SER A 114 3.18 -4.78 2.28
N LYS A 115 3.68 -4.36 3.43
CA LYS A 115 4.75 -3.35 3.52
C LYS A 115 6.11 -3.88 3.07
N THR A 116 6.46 -5.10 3.48
CA THR A 116 7.73 -5.73 3.10
C THR A 116 7.78 -5.96 1.61
N GLU A 117 6.74 -6.54 1.01
CA GLU A 117 6.65 -6.76 -0.44
C GLU A 117 6.68 -5.45 -1.22
N SER A 118 6.07 -4.41 -0.70
CA SER A 118 6.12 -3.08 -1.31
C SER A 118 7.54 -2.54 -1.46
N VAL A 119 8.43 -2.80 -0.51
CA VAL A 119 9.86 -2.41 -0.59
C VAL A 119 10.66 -3.39 -1.42
N GLN A 120 10.52 -4.70 -1.16
CA GLN A 120 11.22 -5.77 -1.89
C GLN A 120 11.05 -5.66 -3.41
N SER A 121 9.86 -5.23 -3.86
CA SER A 121 9.56 -5.07 -5.29
C SER A 121 10.39 -3.99 -6.00
N GLN A 122 11.07 -3.11 -5.26
CA GLN A 122 11.93 -2.05 -5.79
C GLN A 122 13.42 -2.43 -5.82
N LEU A 123 13.78 -3.56 -5.23
CA LEU A 123 15.15 -4.03 -5.18
C LEU A 123 15.52 -4.81 -6.45
N ALA A 124 16.76 -4.66 -6.91
CA ALA A 124 17.30 -5.46 -8.01
C ALA A 124 17.41 -6.95 -7.65
N GLU A 125 17.76 -7.23 -6.39
CA GLU A 125 17.80 -8.56 -5.80
C GLU A 125 17.01 -8.56 -4.50
N ARG A 126 16.17 -9.57 -4.30
CA ARG A 126 15.38 -9.73 -3.08
C ARG A 126 16.30 -9.96 -1.88
N LEU A 127 16.08 -9.22 -0.79
CA LEU A 127 16.77 -9.46 0.49
C LEU A 127 16.22 -10.69 1.19
N ALA A 128 17.07 -11.37 1.95
CA ALA A 128 16.62 -12.41 2.87
C ALA A 128 15.76 -11.81 3.99
N ASP A 129 14.87 -12.62 4.56
CA ASP A 129 13.85 -12.15 5.52
C ASP A 129 14.44 -11.57 6.81
N ASP A 130 15.64 -11.95 7.19
CA ASP A 130 16.37 -11.44 8.34
C ASP A 130 17.16 -10.14 8.02
N GLN A 131 17.23 -9.75 6.74
CA GLN A 131 17.89 -8.53 6.28
C GLN A 131 16.94 -7.37 5.99
N ILE A 132 15.65 -7.60 6.11
CA ILE A 132 14.63 -6.56 5.92
C ILE A 132 13.60 -6.58 7.05
N TYR A 133 13.37 -5.42 7.63
CA TYR A 133 12.30 -5.25 8.61
C TYR A 133 11.45 -4.02 8.29
N VAL A 134 10.17 -4.22 8.01
CA VAL A 134 9.21 -3.14 7.79
C VAL A 134 7.98 -3.38 8.64
N GLY A 135 7.77 -2.56 9.64
CA GLY A 135 6.64 -2.76 10.54
C GLY A 135 6.26 -1.56 11.37
N PRO A 136 5.08 -1.63 12.00
CA PRO A 136 4.79 -0.80 13.15
C PRO A 136 5.71 -1.24 14.30
N SER A 137 6.07 -0.32 15.16
CA SER A 137 6.94 -0.60 16.28
C SER A 137 6.25 -0.36 17.61
N ASP A 138 5.66 0.82 17.81
CA ASP A 138 5.06 1.13 19.11
C ASP A 138 3.95 2.18 19.01
N PHE A 139 3.19 2.27 20.11
CA PHE A 139 2.11 3.20 20.31
C PHE A 139 2.45 4.18 21.44
N ILE A 140 2.44 5.47 21.14
CA ILE A 140 2.65 6.56 22.10
C ILE A 140 1.40 7.46 22.08
N PRO A 141 0.54 7.42 23.10
CA PRO A 141 -0.78 8.07 23.07
C PRO A 141 -0.72 9.57 22.78
N PHE A 142 0.25 10.30 23.32
CA PHE A 142 0.34 11.74 23.14
C PHE A 142 0.73 12.20 21.73
N LEU A 143 1.18 11.29 20.87
CA LEU A 143 1.42 11.61 19.46
C LEU A 143 0.11 11.85 18.68
N GLY A 144 -1.03 11.35 19.18
CA GLY A 144 -2.29 11.52 18.48
C GLY A 144 -2.21 11.00 17.04
N ASN A 145 -2.49 11.85 16.05
CA ASN A 145 -2.40 11.48 14.64
C ASN A 145 -0.98 11.57 14.05
N THR A 146 -0.02 12.07 14.81
CA THR A 146 1.37 12.14 14.35
C THR A 146 1.96 10.74 14.25
N LYS A 147 2.56 10.46 13.11
CA LYS A 147 3.34 9.26 12.85
C LYS A 147 4.78 9.61 12.60
N LEU A 148 5.66 8.99 13.35
CA LEU A 148 7.10 9.06 13.18
C LEU A 148 7.57 7.79 12.47
N MET A 149 8.43 7.96 11.49
CA MET A 149 9.12 6.86 10.83
C MET A 149 10.63 7.06 10.95
N PHE A 150 11.31 5.99 11.29
CA PHE A 150 12.77 5.90 11.26
C PHE A 150 13.15 4.77 10.31
N MET A 151 14.02 5.08 9.37
CA MET A 151 14.47 4.13 8.37
C MET A 151 15.99 4.18 8.26
N ARG A 152 16.58 3.01 8.06
CA ARG A 152 17.99 2.86 7.72
C ARG A 152 18.14 1.90 6.54
N ILE A 153 19.01 2.28 5.61
CA ILE A 153 19.48 1.45 4.51
C ILE A 153 20.98 1.29 4.67
N GLU A 154 21.47 0.07 4.63
CA GLU A 154 22.89 -0.27 4.61
C GLU A 154 23.21 -1.00 3.29
N GLY A 155 24.30 -0.64 2.67
CA GLY A 155 24.66 -1.24 1.39
C GLY A 155 26.10 -1.01 0.99
N ARG A 156 26.39 -1.39 -0.26
CA ARG A 156 27.69 -1.27 -0.90
C ARG A 156 27.59 -0.48 -2.20
N GLN A 157 28.56 0.37 -2.41
CA GLN A 157 28.76 1.10 -3.64
C GLN A 157 30.02 0.59 -4.37
N TRP A 158 30.49 1.29 -5.38
CA TRP A 158 31.70 0.95 -6.15
C TRP A 158 32.85 0.53 -5.23
N ALA A 159 33.65 -0.44 -5.67
CA ALA A 159 34.76 -1.02 -4.92
C ALA A 159 34.38 -1.64 -3.57
N ASN A 160 33.13 -2.07 -3.43
CA ASN A 160 32.61 -2.68 -2.20
C ASN A 160 32.67 -1.76 -0.97
N ILE A 161 32.70 -0.43 -1.19
CA ILE A 161 32.75 0.53 -0.10
C ILE A 161 31.38 0.61 0.58
N PRO A 162 31.29 0.47 1.92
CA PRO A 162 30.01 0.54 2.61
C PRO A 162 29.44 1.96 2.60
N TYR A 163 28.11 2.03 2.60
CA TYR A 163 27.37 3.26 2.88
C TYR A 163 26.16 2.94 3.77
N ASN A 164 25.70 3.94 4.47
CA ASN A 164 24.40 3.89 5.14
C ASN A 164 23.64 5.20 4.92
N MET A 165 22.32 5.10 5.00
CA MET A 165 21.39 6.22 4.90
C MET A 165 20.37 6.10 6.02
N GLU A 166 20.15 7.21 6.73
CA GLU A 166 19.12 7.30 7.75
C GLU A 166 18.13 8.39 7.39
N VAL A 167 16.85 8.08 7.57
CA VAL A 167 15.75 9.01 7.31
C VAL A 167 14.78 9.01 8.47
N ARG A 168 14.47 10.20 8.96
CA ARG A 168 13.34 10.44 9.87
C ARG A 168 12.25 11.19 9.12
N LEU A 169 11.03 10.66 9.15
CA LEU A 169 9.85 11.31 8.60
C LEU A 169 8.80 11.50 9.69
N GLU A 170 8.17 12.66 9.69
CA GLU A 170 7.03 12.97 10.56
C GLU A 170 5.87 13.46 9.70
N VAL A 171 4.69 12.83 9.85
CA VAL A 171 3.49 13.16 9.08
C VAL A 171 2.23 13.03 9.96
N ASP A 172 1.16 13.73 9.57
CA ASP A 172 -0.18 13.40 10.04
C ASP A 172 -0.67 12.16 9.28
N ASP A 173 -0.84 11.03 9.98
CA ASP A 173 -1.11 9.73 9.37
C ASP A 173 -2.48 9.68 8.68
N LYS A 174 -3.47 10.40 9.20
CA LYS A 174 -4.82 10.44 8.62
C LYS A 174 -4.88 11.35 7.40
N ALA A 175 -4.39 12.59 7.53
CA ALA A 175 -4.38 13.54 6.43
C ALA A 175 -3.58 13.02 5.23
N ASN A 176 -2.49 12.28 5.50
CA ASN A 176 -1.60 11.75 4.48
C ASN A 176 -2.24 10.72 3.55
N SER A 177 -3.27 10.00 3.99
CA SER A 177 -4.03 9.05 3.15
C SER A 177 -5.29 9.64 2.52
N ALA A 178 -5.77 10.79 3.02
CA ALA A 178 -7.02 11.38 2.58
C ALA A 178 -7.03 11.75 1.08
N GLY A 179 -5.96 12.37 0.59
CA GLY A 179 -5.83 12.70 -0.83
C GLY A 179 -5.80 11.45 -1.72
N ILE A 180 -5.11 10.41 -1.26
CA ILE A 180 -4.99 9.14 -2.00
C ILE A 180 -6.35 8.44 -2.13
N VAL A 181 -7.16 8.39 -1.07
CA VAL A 181 -8.47 7.76 -1.17
C VAL A 181 -9.44 8.55 -2.05
N VAL A 182 -9.36 9.87 -2.07
CA VAL A 182 -10.15 10.69 -3.01
C VAL A 182 -9.82 10.33 -4.45
N ASP A 183 -8.54 10.18 -4.78
CA ASP A 183 -8.13 9.74 -6.13
C ASP A 183 -8.58 8.30 -6.42
N ALA A 184 -8.51 7.39 -5.45
CA ALA A 184 -9.01 6.03 -5.61
C ALA A 184 -10.52 6.02 -5.92
N ILE A 185 -11.32 6.83 -5.22
CA ILE A 185 -12.77 6.98 -5.49
C ILE A 185 -13.00 7.54 -6.90
N ARG A 186 -12.26 8.56 -7.32
CA ARG A 186 -12.37 9.14 -8.66
C ARG A 186 -12.03 8.13 -9.76
N LEU A 187 -10.98 7.35 -9.57
CA LEU A 187 -10.58 6.30 -10.52
C LEU A 187 -11.59 5.14 -10.56
N ALA A 188 -12.16 4.75 -9.42
CA ALA A 188 -13.26 3.79 -9.37
C ALA A 188 -14.50 4.30 -10.11
N LYS A 189 -14.81 5.61 -9.97
CA LYS A 189 -15.93 6.23 -10.71
C LYS A 189 -15.67 6.27 -12.21
N ILE A 190 -14.46 6.60 -12.65
CA ILE A 190 -14.07 6.54 -14.08
C ILE A 190 -14.25 5.12 -14.62
N ALA A 191 -13.82 4.11 -13.85
CA ALA A 191 -13.99 2.71 -14.23
C ALA A 191 -15.49 2.34 -14.39
N LEU A 192 -16.33 2.72 -13.42
CA LEU A 192 -17.78 2.52 -13.49
C LEU A 192 -18.40 3.16 -14.73
N ASP A 193 -18.08 4.43 -14.97
CA ASP A 193 -18.65 5.21 -16.09
C ASP A 193 -18.21 4.65 -17.45
N ARG A 194 -17.08 3.96 -17.51
CA ARG A 194 -16.56 3.29 -18.71
C ARG A 194 -16.94 1.82 -18.82
N GLY A 195 -17.64 1.27 -17.82
CA GLY A 195 -17.99 -0.15 -17.78
C GLY A 195 -16.76 -1.07 -17.64
N ILE A 196 -15.71 -0.62 -16.94
CA ILE A 196 -14.49 -1.40 -16.71
C ILE A 196 -14.60 -2.04 -15.33
N GLY A 197 -14.62 -3.37 -15.27
CA GLY A 197 -14.72 -4.14 -14.04
C GLY A 197 -13.47 -4.94 -13.71
N GLY A 198 -13.48 -5.56 -12.52
CA GLY A 198 -12.35 -6.26 -11.96
C GLY A 198 -11.34 -5.33 -11.28
N PRO A 199 -10.15 -5.84 -10.92
CA PRO A 199 -9.09 -5.03 -10.34
C PRO A 199 -8.60 -3.94 -11.32
N ILE A 200 -8.69 -2.68 -10.90
CA ILE A 200 -8.16 -1.57 -11.68
C ILE A 200 -6.66 -1.50 -11.41
N ILE A 201 -5.88 -2.19 -12.25
CA ILE A 201 -4.45 -2.44 -12.04
C ILE A 201 -3.65 -1.14 -11.89
N PRO A 202 -3.77 -0.12 -12.78
CA PRO A 202 -3.01 1.12 -12.65
C PRO A 202 -3.29 1.85 -11.34
N ALA A 203 -4.56 1.98 -10.96
CA ALA A 203 -4.98 2.62 -9.73
C ALA A 203 -4.46 1.89 -8.49
N SER A 204 -4.64 0.55 -8.45
CA SER A 204 -4.16 -0.26 -7.33
C SER A 204 -2.63 -0.20 -7.20
N ALA A 205 -1.88 -0.29 -8.29
CA ALA A 205 -0.43 -0.21 -8.28
C ALA A 205 0.09 1.15 -7.79
N TYR A 206 -0.56 2.25 -8.19
CA TYR A 206 -0.16 3.59 -7.79
C TYR A 206 -0.56 3.93 -6.37
N LEU A 207 -1.78 3.57 -5.96
CA LEU A 207 -2.39 4.05 -4.72
C LEU A 207 -2.30 3.08 -3.54
N MET A 208 -2.02 1.79 -3.78
CA MET A 208 -2.09 0.73 -2.77
C MET A 208 -0.73 0.06 -2.56
N LYS A 209 -0.46 -0.42 -1.32
CA LYS A 209 0.79 -1.09 -0.95
C LYS A 209 0.84 -2.53 -1.45
N HIS A 210 -0.33 -3.19 -1.52
CA HIS A 210 -0.46 -4.58 -1.94
C HIS A 210 -1.44 -4.72 -3.11
N PRO A 211 -1.09 -4.22 -4.31
CA PRO A 211 -1.89 -4.40 -5.51
C PRO A 211 -1.72 -5.83 -6.06
N ILE A 212 -2.65 -6.29 -6.88
CA ILE A 212 -2.54 -7.57 -7.61
C ILE A 212 -1.28 -7.64 -8.50
N LYS A 213 -0.81 -6.50 -8.98
CA LYS A 213 0.43 -6.37 -9.76
C LYS A 213 1.28 -5.23 -9.22
N GLN A 214 2.43 -5.56 -8.65
CA GLN A 214 3.42 -4.58 -8.23
C GLN A 214 4.17 -4.00 -9.44
N MET A 215 4.43 -2.70 -9.38
CA MET A 215 5.26 -2.00 -10.36
C MET A 215 5.96 -0.80 -9.71
N SER A 216 6.91 -0.18 -10.42
CA SER A 216 7.53 1.05 -9.92
C SER A 216 6.50 2.19 -9.83
N ASP A 217 6.68 3.12 -8.88
CA ASP A 217 5.72 4.22 -8.72
C ASP A 217 5.70 5.13 -9.96
N VAL A 218 6.83 5.24 -10.69
CA VAL A 218 6.90 5.98 -11.97
C VAL A 218 6.01 5.32 -13.03
N GLN A 219 6.16 4.00 -13.20
CA GLN A 219 5.34 3.28 -14.19
C GLN A 219 3.86 3.27 -13.80
N ALA A 220 3.56 3.04 -12.52
CA ALA A 220 2.20 3.04 -12.02
C ALA A 220 1.51 4.40 -12.23
N LYS A 221 2.26 5.51 -12.06
CA LYS A 221 1.76 6.86 -12.34
C LYS A 221 1.41 7.04 -13.81
N VAL A 222 2.34 6.70 -14.72
CA VAL A 222 2.12 6.80 -16.17
C VAL A 222 0.92 5.97 -16.60
N ASP A 223 0.81 4.72 -16.12
CA ASP A 223 -0.32 3.85 -16.48
C ASP A 223 -1.65 4.38 -15.91
N CYS A 224 -1.60 5.03 -14.73
CA CYS A 224 -2.77 5.66 -14.14
C CYS A 224 -3.21 6.90 -14.93
N GLU A 225 -2.28 7.73 -15.40
CA GLU A 225 -2.55 8.88 -16.27
C GLU A 225 -3.18 8.42 -17.59
N LYS A 226 -2.63 7.40 -18.24
CA LYS A 226 -3.23 6.77 -19.44
C LYS A 226 -4.64 6.25 -19.18
N PHE A 227 -4.83 5.56 -18.05
CA PHE A 227 -6.16 5.10 -17.68
C PHE A 227 -7.15 6.26 -17.55
N VAL A 228 -6.76 7.40 -17.00
CA VAL A 228 -7.60 8.61 -16.91
C VAL A 228 -7.93 9.17 -18.30
N GLU A 229 -6.96 9.15 -19.21
CA GLU A 229 -7.10 9.65 -20.59
C GLU A 229 -7.92 8.70 -21.49
N GLY A 230 -8.06 7.45 -21.09
CA GLY A 230 -8.84 6.44 -21.83
C GLY A 230 -8.00 5.62 -22.82
N GLU A 231 -6.69 5.56 -22.58
CA GLU A 231 -5.71 4.80 -23.34
C GLU A 231 -5.46 3.40 -22.76
#